data_be74dfad51a4afef88c04808dabeae7e
#
_entry.id   be74dfad51a4afef88c04808dabeae7e
#
_cell.length_a   1.000
_cell.length_b   1.000
_cell.length_c   1.000
_cell.angle_alpha   90.00
_cell.angle_beta   90.00
_cell.angle_gamma   90.00
#
_symmetry.space_group_name_H-M   'P 1'
#
loop_
_entity.id
_entity.type
_entity.pdbx_description
1 polymer ?
#
loop_
_entity_poly.entity_id
_entity_poly.type
_entity_poly.pdbx_seq_one_letter_code
_entity_poly.pdbx_strand_id
1 'polypeptide(L)'
;FYMRLNDDGKTVAAMDLLVPGIGELIGGSQREERLDVLYQRIDEMGLKREDYWWYTDLRRFGGTVHSGYGLGFERMVMYLTGITNIRDVIPFPRTVGNCEY
;
A
#
# COMPACT_ATOMS: atom_id res chain seq x y z
N PHE A 1 2.00 -2.18 -9.90
CA PHE A 1 3.01 -3.12 -10.44
C PHE A 1 3.43 -4.19 -9.42
N TYR A 2 3.43 -3.88 -8.14
CA TYR A 2 3.93 -4.75 -7.07
C TYR A 2 2.92 -5.78 -6.55
N MET A 3 1.66 -5.68 -6.94
CA MET A 3 0.62 -6.62 -6.53
C MET A 3 0.66 -7.89 -7.38
N ARG A 4 0.47 -9.04 -6.75
CA ARG A 4 0.46 -10.34 -7.42
C ARG A 4 -0.58 -10.36 -8.53
N LEU A 5 -0.14 -10.48 -9.78
CA LEU A 5 -1.03 -10.64 -10.93
C LEU A 5 -1.67 -12.02 -10.92
N ASN A 6 -2.98 -12.07 -10.97
CA ASN A 6 -3.73 -13.33 -11.06
C ASN A 6 -3.57 -13.98 -12.44
N ASP A 7 -3.93 -15.25 -12.54
CA ASP A 7 -3.75 -16.04 -13.75
C ASP A 7 -4.60 -15.55 -14.94
N ASP A 8 -5.63 -14.75 -14.66
CA ASP A 8 -6.44 -14.09 -15.70
C ASP A 8 -5.73 -12.94 -16.41
N GLY A 9 -4.56 -12.51 -15.90
CA GLY A 9 -3.78 -11.39 -16.43
C GLY A 9 -4.45 -10.02 -16.35
N LYS A 10 -5.59 -9.90 -15.65
CA LYS A 10 -6.42 -8.68 -15.58
C LYS A 10 -6.64 -8.18 -14.17
N THR A 11 -6.61 -9.08 -13.20
CA THR A 11 -6.87 -8.75 -11.78
C THR A 11 -5.63 -9.04 -10.95
N VAL A 12 -5.59 -8.51 -9.73
CA VAL A 12 -4.52 -8.71 -8.75
C VAL A 12 -5.07 -9.25 -7.44
N ALA A 13 -4.25 -9.98 -6.70
CA ALA A 13 -4.59 -10.50 -5.38
C ALA A 13 -4.48 -9.40 -4.32
N ALA A 14 -5.48 -8.53 -4.28
CA ALA A 14 -5.55 -7.39 -3.37
C ALA A 14 -6.87 -7.37 -2.61
N MET A 15 -6.88 -6.66 -1.49
CA MET A 15 -8.08 -6.45 -0.67
C MET A 15 -8.04 -5.09 0.01
N ASP A 16 -9.20 -4.50 0.19
CA ASP A 16 -9.40 -3.36 1.06
C ASP A 16 -10.46 -3.71 2.11
N LEU A 17 -10.24 -3.25 3.35
CA LEU A 17 -11.23 -3.30 4.42
C LEU A 17 -11.83 -1.91 4.59
N LEU A 18 -13.12 -1.79 4.28
CA LEU A 18 -13.89 -0.58 4.45
C LEU A 18 -14.76 -0.66 5.70
N VAL A 19 -14.79 0.41 6.48
CA VAL A 19 -15.64 0.51 7.68
C VAL A 19 -16.56 1.73 7.59
N PRO A 20 -17.75 1.67 8.25
CA PRO A 20 -18.70 2.76 8.22
C PRO A 20 -18.10 4.08 8.74
N GLY A 21 -18.39 5.19 8.07
CA GLY A 21 -18.00 6.54 8.46
C GLY A 21 -16.53 6.91 8.18
N ILE A 22 -15.67 5.94 7.89
CA ILE A 22 -14.23 6.14 7.63
C ILE A 22 -13.88 5.85 6.17
N GLY A 23 -14.50 4.84 5.56
CA GLY A 23 -14.10 4.29 4.29
C GLY A 23 -12.99 3.24 4.46
N GLU A 24 -11.96 3.27 3.63
CA GLU A 24 -10.83 2.34 3.71
C GLU A 24 -10.05 2.50 5.02
N LEU A 25 -10.01 1.43 5.79
CA LEU A 25 -9.20 1.32 7.01
C LEU A 25 -7.91 0.56 6.79
N ILE A 26 -7.98 -0.50 5.99
CA ILE A 26 -6.84 -1.36 5.64
C ILE A 26 -6.84 -1.58 4.12
N GLY A 27 -5.67 -1.40 3.51
CA GLY A 27 -5.41 -1.85 2.15
C GLY A 27 -4.27 -2.85 2.14
N GLY A 28 -4.39 -3.94 1.39
CA GLY A 28 -3.40 -4.98 1.37
C GLY A 28 -3.37 -5.78 0.07
N SER A 29 -2.27 -6.51 -0.15
CA SER A 29 -2.16 -7.43 -1.27
C SER A 29 -1.12 -8.51 -1.03
N GLN A 30 -1.26 -9.62 -1.73
CA GLN A 30 -0.12 -10.47 -2.01
C GLN A 30 0.84 -9.72 -2.90
N ARG A 31 2.15 -9.83 -2.66
CA ARG A 31 3.15 -9.15 -3.47
C ARG A 31 3.57 -10.01 -4.66
N GLU A 32 3.94 -9.36 -5.77
CA GLU A 32 4.47 -10.08 -6.93
C GLU A 32 5.89 -10.57 -6.60
N GLU A 33 6.06 -11.88 -6.54
CA GLU A 33 7.34 -12.53 -6.25
C GLU A 33 8.09 -12.97 -7.52
N ARG A 34 7.39 -13.05 -8.67
CA ARG A 34 7.98 -13.43 -9.96
C ARG A 34 8.68 -12.22 -10.58
N LEU A 35 10.01 -12.28 -10.65
CA LEU A 35 10.84 -11.14 -11.10
C LEU A 35 10.53 -10.71 -12.54
N ASP A 36 10.31 -11.67 -13.43
CA ASP A 36 9.96 -11.42 -14.84
C ASP A 36 8.63 -10.68 -14.99
N VAL A 37 7.61 -11.11 -14.24
CA VAL A 37 6.30 -10.44 -14.21
C VAL A 37 6.42 -9.04 -13.60
N LEU A 38 7.20 -8.88 -12.52
CA LEU A 38 7.43 -7.60 -11.90
C LEU A 38 8.07 -6.60 -12.89
N TYR A 39 9.08 -7.02 -13.64
CA TYR A 39 9.69 -6.19 -14.69
C TYR A 39 8.71 -5.84 -15.79
N GLN A 40 7.92 -6.81 -16.25
CA GLN A 40 6.89 -6.56 -17.25
C GLN A 40 5.89 -5.49 -16.78
N ARG A 41 5.41 -5.59 -15.54
CA ARG A 41 4.47 -4.63 -14.98
C ARG A 41 5.05 -3.22 -14.81
N ILE A 42 6.32 -3.13 -14.40
CA ILE A 42 7.05 -1.85 -14.34
C ILE A 42 7.09 -1.20 -15.72
N ASP A 43 7.43 -1.96 -16.76
CA ASP A 43 7.50 -1.46 -18.13
C ASP A 43 6.13 -1.04 -18.68
N GLU A 44 5.09 -1.88 -18.47
CA GLU A 44 3.72 -1.59 -18.90
C GLU A 44 3.15 -0.30 -18.27
N MET A 45 3.57 0.03 -17.07
CA MET A 45 3.19 1.28 -16.39
C MET A 45 4.07 2.48 -16.78
N GLY A 46 5.02 2.31 -17.68
CA GLY A 46 5.93 3.37 -18.13
C GLY A 46 6.93 3.81 -17.06
N LEU A 47 7.17 2.97 -16.07
CA LEU A 47 8.14 3.24 -15.00
C LEU A 47 9.55 2.79 -15.41
N LYS A 48 10.57 3.42 -14.85
CA LYS A 48 11.96 3.06 -15.13
C LYS A 48 12.43 1.99 -14.15
N ARG A 49 12.93 0.87 -14.67
CA ARG A 49 13.44 -0.24 -13.85
C ARG A 49 14.58 0.18 -12.91
N GLU A 50 15.39 1.12 -13.35
CA GLU A 50 16.51 1.66 -12.59
C GLU A 50 16.11 2.37 -11.29
N ASP A 51 14.89 2.93 -11.24
CA ASP A 51 14.36 3.58 -10.04
C ASP A 51 13.89 2.57 -8.97
N TYR A 52 13.68 1.30 -9.39
CA TYR A 52 13.15 0.23 -8.54
C TYR A 52 14.13 -0.93 -8.33
N TRP A 53 15.43 -0.73 -8.60
CA TRP A 53 16.45 -1.77 -8.47
C TRP A 53 16.46 -2.39 -7.07
N TRP A 54 16.37 -1.58 -6.02
CA TRP A 54 16.33 -2.00 -4.63
C TRP A 54 15.15 -2.90 -4.31
N TYR A 55 14.01 -2.68 -4.96
CA TYR A 55 12.79 -3.47 -4.80
C TYR A 55 12.87 -4.79 -5.58
N THR A 56 13.38 -4.74 -6.80
CA THR A 56 13.55 -5.94 -7.64
C THR A 56 14.64 -6.86 -7.12
N ASP A 57 15.67 -6.33 -6.49
CA ASP A 57 16.73 -7.13 -5.84
C ASP A 57 16.19 -8.04 -4.73
N LEU A 58 15.11 -7.68 -4.05
CA LEU A 58 14.41 -8.54 -3.09
C LEU A 58 13.81 -9.80 -3.74
N ARG A 59 13.77 -9.89 -5.06
CA ARG A 59 13.35 -11.08 -5.83
C ARG A 59 14.54 -11.72 -6.55
N ARG A 60 15.48 -10.89 -6.98
CA ARG A 60 16.68 -11.33 -7.71
C ARG A 60 17.57 -12.23 -6.86
N PHE A 61 17.71 -11.92 -5.58
CA PHE A 61 18.56 -12.67 -4.65
C PHE A 61 17.81 -13.74 -3.85
N GLY A 62 16.63 -14.09 -4.31
CA GLY A 62 15.76 -15.05 -3.67
C GLY A 62 14.56 -14.36 -3.02
N GLY A 63 13.47 -15.09 -2.93
CA GLY A 63 12.22 -14.58 -2.40
C GLY A 63 11.28 -15.70 -1.97
N THR A 64 10.19 -15.31 -1.35
CA THR A 64 9.11 -16.21 -0.96
C THR A 64 7.77 -15.57 -1.29
N VAL A 65 6.74 -16.38 -1.39
CA VAL A 65 5.36 -15.88 -1.46
C VAL A 65 5.08 -15.11 -0.17
N HIS A 66 4.68 -13.84 -0.30
CA HIS A 66 4.41 -12.98 0.84
C HIS A 66 3.31 -11.98 0.53
N SER A 67 2.70 -11.50 1.58
CA SER A 67 1.65 -10.47 1.55
C SER A 67 2.00 -9.36 2.53
N GLY A 68 1.38 -8.21 2.34
CA GLY A 68 1.50 -7.10 3.26
C GLY A 68 0.23 -6.26 3.25
N TYR A 69 0.06 -5.48 4.32
CA TYR A 69 -1.04 -4.53 4.43
C TYR A 69 -0.58 -3.24 5.10
N GLY A 70 -1.28 -2.16 4.81
CA GLY A 70 -1.21 -0.91 5.54
C GLY A 70 -2.50 -0.69 6.31
N LEU A 71 -2.38 -0.32 7.58
CA LEU A 71 -3.50 0.08 8.42
C LEU A 71 -3.36 1.56 8.73
N GLY A 72 -4.39 2.36 8.42
CA GLY A 72 -4.46 3.75 8.82
C GLY A 72 -4.66 3.87 10.34
N PHE A 73 -3.59 4.12 11.08
CA PHE A 73 -3.65 4.18 12.54
C PHE A 73 -4.61 5.26 13.03
N GLU A 74 -4.52 6.44 12.47
CA GLU A 74 -5.41 7.56 12.77
C GLU A 74 -6.88 7.23 12.42
N ARG A 75 -7.10 6.57 11.28
CA ARG A 75 -8.44 6.08 10.90
C ARG A 75 -8.97 5.05 11.89
N MET A 76 -8.12 4.15 12.39
CA MET A 76 -8.50 3.19 13.44
C MET A 76 -8.91 3.91 14.73
N VAL A 77 -8.15 4.91 15.16
CA VAL A 77 -8.49 5.71 16.35
C VAL A 77 -9.81 6.43 16.15
N MET A 78 -10.04 7.06 15.00
CA MET A 78 -11.32 7.69 14.66
C MET A 78 -12.47 6.69 14.73
N TYR A 79 -12.31 5.51 14.15
CA TYR A 79 -13.34 4.47 14.11
C TYR A 79 -13.71 3.96 15.52
N LEU A 80 -12.71 3.72 16.37
CA LEU A 80 -12.92 3.20 17.72
C LEU A 80 -13.46 4.25 18.71
N THR A 81 -13.11 5.53 18.52
CA THR A 81 -13.49 6.63 19.42
C THR A 81 -14.72 7.39 18.96
N GLY A 82 -15.11 7.26 17.69
CA GLY A 82 -16.17 8.07 17.09
C GLY A 82 -15.78 9.51 16.79
N ILE A 83 -14.50 9.87 16.91
CA ILE A 83 -13.98 11.19 16.53
C ILE A 83 -14.02 11.33 15.00
N THR A 84 -14.55 12.45 14.51
CA THR A 84 -14.79 12.68 13.07
C THR A 84 -13.70 13.48 12.38
N ASN A 85 -12.86 14.20 13.13
CA ASN A 85 -11.77 15.01 12.57
C ASN A 85 -10.43 14.34 12.85
N ILE A 86 -9.70 13.99 11.80
CA ILE A 86 -8.40 13.31 11.89
C ILE A 86 -7.35 14.13 12.66
N ARG A 87 -7.47 15.44 12.68
CA ARG A 87 -6.56 16.32 13.45
C ARG A 87 -6.66 16.10 14.95
N ASP A 88 -7.80 15.63 15.42
CA ASP A 88 -8.06 15.41 16.86
C ASP A 88 -7.53 14.06 17.36
N VAL A 89 -7.06 13.20 16.46
CA VAL A 89 -6.46 11.89 16.80
C VAL A 89 -4.93 11.86 16.59
N ILE A 90 -4.35 12.99 16.24
CA ILE A 90 -2.90 13.16 16.04
C ILE A 90 -2.39 14.14 17.11
N PRO A 91 -1.32 13.79 17.88
CA PRO A 91 -0.78 14.70 18.92
C PRO A 91 -0.31 16.05 18.38
N PHE A 92 0.27 16.07 17.18
CA PHE A 92 0.82 17.26 16.54
C PHE A 92 0.37 17.34 15.08
N PRO A 93 -0.90 17.72 14.81
CA PRO A 93 -1.42 17.73 13.45
C PRO A 93 -0.75 18.81 12.60
N ARG A 94 -0.21 18.40 11.45
CA ARG A 94 0.32 19.32 10.45
C ARG A 94 -0.76 19.64 9.44
N THR A 95 -0.98 20.92 9.21
CA THR A 95 -1.97 21.43 8.26
C THR A 95 -1.35 22.45 7.32
N VAL A 96 -2.07 22.84 6.28
CA VAL A 96 -1.61 23.89 5.36
C VAL A 96 -1.29 25.17 6.13
N GLY A 97 -0.05 25.66 6.00
CA GLY A 97 0.42 26.84 6.70
C GLY A 97 0.80 26.65 8.18
N ASN A 98 0.71 25.41 8.71
CA ASN A 98 1.08 25.10 10.08
C ASN A 98 1.97 23.86 10.16
N CYS A 99 3.20 24.04 10.64
CA CYS A 99 4.17 22.98 10.90
C CYS A 99 5.11 23.42 12.05
N GLU A 100 4.52 23.71 13.21
CA GLU A 100 5.29 24.24 14.35
C GLU A 100 6.00 23.15 15.15
N TYR A 101 5.54 21.89 15.06
CA TYR A 101 6.09 20.72 15.76
C TYR A 101 6.32 19.56 14.80
#